data_e92e63c2912d6e67ceb0cb534de309e9
#
_entry.id   e92e63c2912d6e67ceb0cb534de309e9
#
_cell.length_a   1.000
_cell.length_b   1.000
_cell.length_c   1.000
_cell.angle_alpha   90.00
_cell.angle_beta   90.00
_cell.angle_gamma   90.00
#
_symmetry.space_group_name_H-M   'P 1'
#
loop_
_entity.id
_entity.type
_entity.pdbx_description
1 polymer ?
#
loop_
_entity_poly.entity_id
_entity_poly.type
_entity_poly.pdbx_seq_one_letter_code
_entity_poly.pdbx_strand_id
1 'polypeptide(L)'
;QNIRQIQGMRSIVSAVYDVKPGEVWPEESIKHIADECRKNGLIFDVVESIPVTEDIKLGTAKRDRHIENYCESIRRCAKYGVKCITYNFMPVFDWTRTQLDKAAKDGSTSLVMYWEQLNGLDPLKDDIHLPGWDASYSQDEVRELIKAYAELGEAGLWENIGYFLKKVIPVAQECGVIMALHPDDPPYPIFGIPRVVTCEENIDRYLAIVDSPSNALCLCTGSLGCSRGNDVPELVRKYSSMHRIGFMHLRNVKILSDGSFEESGHLSREGSLDMNEIIKALVETGFDAVSYTHLRAHETVLDL
;
A
#
# COMPACT_ATOMS: atom_id res chain seq x y z
N GLN A 1 9.86 -3.15 -23.53
CA GLN A 1 11.25 -3.12 -24.08
C GLN A 1 12.16 -2.20 -23.27
N ASN A 2 11.73 -0.97 -22.93
CA ASN A 2 12.58 0.01 -22.23
C ASN A 2 13.04 -0.46 -20.85
N ILE A 3 12.14 -1.07 -20.06
CA ILE A 3 12.46 -1.58 -18.73
C ILE A 3 13.55 -2.65 -18.78
N ARG A 4 13.59 -3.47 -19.83
CA ARG A 4 14.61 -4.52 -20.02
C ARG A 4 16.03 -3.97 -20.18
N GLN A 5 16.18 -2.71 -20.51
CA GLN A 5 17.49 -2.05 -20.63
C GLN A 5 18.12 -1.71 -19.28
N ILE A 6 17.33 -1.70 -18.20
CA ILE A 6 17.83 -1.46 -16.83
C ILE A 6 18.62 -2.70 -16.40
N GLN A 7 19.89 -2.50 -16.08
CA GLN A 7 20.78 -3.60 -15.66
C GLN A 7 20.24 -4.25 -14.38
N GLY A 8 20.16 -5.60 -14.39
CA GLY A 8 19.66 -6.37 -13.23
C GLY A 8 18.13 -6.50 -13.13
N MET A 9 17.36 -5.80 -13.98
CA MET A 9 15.91 -5.93 -13.99
C MET A 9 15.48 -7.35 -14.36
N ARG A 10 14.67 -7.98 -13.51
CA ARG A 10 14.20 -9.36 -13.67
C ARG A 10 12.69 -9.48 -13.65
N SER A 11 11.99 -8.67 -12.88
CA SER A 11 10.57 -8.80 -12.67
C SER A 11 9.82 -7.48 -12.84
N ILE A 12 8.51 -7.60 -13.03
CA ILE A 12 7.57 -6.49 -13.17
C ILE A 12 6.55 -6.58 -12.05
N VAL A 13 6.30 -5.44 -11.42
CA VAL A 13 5.15 -5.24 -10.54
C VAL A 13 4.03 -4.61 -11.37
N SER A 14 2.84 -5.21 -11.36
CA SER A 14 1.70 -4.70 -12.13
C SER A 14 0.38 -5.18 -11.52
N ALA A 15 -0.72 -4.70 -12.08
CA ALA A 15 -2.09 -5.10 -11.70
C ALA A 15 -3.00 -5.17 -12.92
N VAL A 16 -4.22 -5.71 -12.73
CA VAL A 16 -5.30 -5.64 -13.72
C VAL A 16 -6.13 -4.41 -13.40
N TYR A 17 -6.09 -3.39 -14.27
CA TYR A 17 -6.69 -2.08 -14.02
C TYR A 17 -8.10 -1.90 -14.59
N ASP A 18 -8.53 -2.78 -15.49
CA ASP A 18 -9.81 -2.71 -16.22
C ASP A 18 -10.96 -3.48 -15.54
N VAL A 19 -10.75 -3.88 -14.27
CA VAL A 19 -11.72 -4.63 -13.47
C VAL A 19 -12.20 -3.80 -12.29
N LYS A 20 -13.51 -3.74 -12.09
CA LYS A 20 -14.07 -3.02 -10.94
C LYS A 20 -13.66 -3.66 -9.63
N PRO A 21 -13.35 -2.86 -8.58
CA PRO A 21 -13.09 -3.39 -7.25
C PRO A 21 -14.19 -4.35 -6.77
N GLY A 22 -13.80 -5.49 -6.20
CA GLY A 22 -14.71 -6.52 -5.72
C GLY A 22 -15.13 -7.56 -6.76
N GLU A 23 -14.79 -7.39 -8.03
CA GLU A 23 -15.00 -8.40 -9.07
C GLU A 23 -13.78 -9.33 -9.19
N VAL A 24 -14.03 -10.55 -9.67
CA VAL A 24 -12.96 -11.53 -9.95
C VAL A 24 -12.14 -11.08 -11.15
N TRP A 25 -10.83 -11.06 -11.04
CA TRP A 25 -9.96 -10.73 -12.16
C TRP A 25 -10.06 -11.78 -13.28
N PRO A 26 -10.31 -11.38 -14.54
CA PRO A 26 -10.32 -12.29 -15.67
C PRO A 26 -8.97 -13.01 -15.82
N GLU A 27 -9.03 -14.31 -16.07
CA GLU A 27 -7.82 -15.11 -16.25
C GLU A 27 -7.00 -14.64 -17.45
N GLU A 28 -7.69 -14.20 -18.52
CA GLU A 28 -7.08 -13.70 -19.74
C GLU A 28 -6.26 -12.42 -19.50
N SER A 29 -6.75 -11.51 -18.64
CA SER A 29 -6.04 -10.27 -18.31
C SER A 29 -4.73 -10.57 -17.57
N ILE A 30 -4.78 -11.46 -16.57
CA ILE A 30 -3.59 -11.90 -15.81
C ILE A 30 -2.60 -12.61 -16.74
N LYS A 31 -3.10 -13.53 -17.58
CA LYS A 31 -2.31 -14.26 -18.57
C LYS A 31 -1.62 -13.31 -19.55
N HIS A 32 -2.34 -12.30 -20.02
CA HIS A 32 -1.79 -11.30 -20.95
C HIS A 32 -0.55 -10.61 -20.34
N ILE A 33 -0.65 -10.12 -19.10
CA ILE A 33 0.48 -9.48 -18.40
C ILE A 33 1.67 -10.46 -18.28
N ALA A 34 1.40 -11.69 -17.83
CA ALA A 34 2.43 -12.71 -17.66
C ALA A 34 3.11 -13.06 -18.99
N ASP A 35 2.35 -13.18 -20.06
CA ASP A 35 2.89 -13.49 -21.41
C ASP A 35 3.71 -12.32 -21.96
N GLU A 36 3.27 -11.07 -21.79
CA GLU A 36 4.03 -9.89 -22.20
C GLU A 36 5.36 -9.77 -21.43
N CYS A 37 5.34 -10.03 -20.11
CA CYS A 37 6.57 -10.10 -19.33
C CYS A 37 7.51 -11.18 -19.88
N ARG A 38 7.02 -12.39 -20.08
CA ARG A 38 7.82 -13.51 -20.59
C ARG A 38 8.40 -13.26 -21.96
N LYS A 39 7.64 -12.70 -22.92
CA LYS A 39 8.13 -12.29 -24.24
C LYS A 39 9.32 -11.33 -24.17
N ASN A 40 9.35 -10.50 -23.13
CA ASN A 40 10.44 -9.53 -22.91
C ASN A 40 11.54 -10.05 -21.97
N GLY A 41 11.53 -11.36 -21.61
CA GLY A 41 12.52 -11.97 -20.72
C GLY A 41 12.42 -11.47 -19.28
N LEU A 42 11.22 -11.10 -18.84
CA LEU A 42 10.89 -10.64 -17.50
C LEU A 42 9.89 -11.61 -16.83
N ILE A 43 9.74 -11.51 -15.52
CA ILE A 43 8.83 -12.28 -14.70
C ILE A 43 7.72 -11.36 -14.20
N PHE A 44 6.48 -11.86 -14.13
CA PHE A 44 5.38 -11.23 -13.43
C PHE A 44 5.13 -12.01 -12.15
N ASP A 45 5.71 -11.58 -11.04
CA ASP A 45 5.66 -12.29 -9.75
C ASP A 45 5.08 -11.46 -8.61
N VAL A 46 4.89 -10.16 -8.80
CA VAL A 46 4.28 -9.28 -7.82
C VAL A 46 3.09 -8.53 -8.42
N VAL A 47 1.97 -8.56 -7.70
CA VAL A 47 0.78 -7.77 -8.00
C VAL A 47 0.69 -6.59 -7.04
N GLU A 48 0.58 -5.38 -7.58
CA GLU A 48 0.31 -4.19 -6.78
C GLU A 48 -0.78 -3.35 -7.46
N SER A 49 -2.04 -3.46 -7.00
CA SER A 49 -2.57 -4.29 -5.93
C SER A 49 -3.93 -4.87 -6.33
N ILE A 50 -4.41 -5.88 -5.60
CA ILE A 50 -5.84 -6.24 -5.66
C ILE A 50 -6.56 -5.36 -4.65
N PRO A 51 -7.52 -4.50 -5.07
CA PRO A 51 -8.22 -3.59 -4.16
C PRO A 51 -9.09 -4.33 -3.14
N VAL A 52 -9.00 -3.96 -1.87
CA VAL A 52 -9.95 -4.36 -0.83
C VAL A 52 -11.08 -3.35 -0.80
N THR A 53 -12.30 -3.78 -1.09
CA THR A 53 -13.45 -2.87 -1.23
C THR A 53 -13.92 -2.30 0.09
N GLU A 54 -14.62 -1.15 0.03
CA GLU A 54 -15.27 -0.57 1.21
C GLU A 54 -16.32 -1.53 1.83
N ASP A 55 -16.97 -2.37 1.01
CA ASP A 55 -17.87 -3.41 1.50
C ASP A 55 -17.18 -4.42 2.43
N ILE A 56 -15.92 -4.75 2.17
CA ILE A 56 -15.10 -5.61 3.04
C ILE A 56 -14.68 -4.85 4.31
N LYS A 57 -14.17 -3.63 4.14
CA LYS A 57 -13.66 -2.80 5.23
C LYS A 57 -14.77 -2.39 6.21
N LEU A 58 -15.97 -2.07 5.71
CA LEU A 58 -17.15 -1.73 6.50
C LEU A 58 -17.94 -2.95 7.00
N GLY A 59 -17.69 -4.14 6.46
CA GLY A 59 -18.41 -5.35 6.87
C GLY A 59 -19.85 -5.40 6.38
N THR A 60 -20.17 -4.86 5.21
CA THR A 60 -21.53 -4.84 4.65
C THR A 60 -22.03 -6.23 4.23
N ALA A 61 -23.29 -6.33 3.83
CA ALA A 61 -23.87 -7.57 3.34
C ALA A 61 -23.16 -8.16 2.09
N LYS A 62 -22.40 -7.36 1.35
CA LYS A 62 -21.65 -7.81 0.17
C LYS A 62 -20.25 -8.36 0.52
N ARG A 63 -19.81 -8.20 1.78
CA ARG A 63 -18.46 -8.55 2.23
C ARG A 63 -18.04 -9.95 1.81
N ASP A 64 -18.86 -10.95 2.10
CA ASP A 64 -18.48 -12.36 1.86
C ASP A 64 -18.29 -12.64 0.37
N ARG A 65 -19.18 -12.13 -0.48
CA ARG A 65 -19.06 -12.26 -1.93
C ARG A 65 -17.76 -11.61 -2.45
N HIS A 66 -17.43 -10.41 -1.96
CA HIS A 66 -16.20 -9.72 -2.38
C HIS A 66 -14.95 -10.47 -1.89
N ILE A 67 -14.98 -11.09 -0.70
CA ILE A 67 -13.88 -11.92 -0.20
C ILE A 67 -13.74 -13.20 -1.04
N GLU A 68 -14.83 -13.85 -1.42
CA GLU A 68 -14.80 -15.02 -2.32
C GLU A 68 -14.18 -14.66 -3.67
N ASN A 69 -14.57 -13.53 -4.26
CA ASN A 69 -14.01 -13.02 -5.50
C ASN A 69 -12.52 -12.67 -5.35
N TYR A 70 -12.13 -12.14 -4.20
CA TYR A 70 -10.72 -11.86 -3.86
C TYR A 70 -9.90 -13.15 -3.81
N CYS A 71 -10.41 -14.17 -3.14
CA CYS A 71 -9.78 -15.50 -3.06
C CYS A 71 -9.63 -16.15 -4.45
N GLU A 72 -10.63 -16.03 -5.31
CA GLU A 72 -10.55 -16.54 -6.67
C GLU A 72 -9.49 -15.79 -7.49
N SER A 73 -9.38 -14.48 -7.32
CA SER A 73 -8.34 -13.67 -7.97
C SER A 73 -6.93 -14.08 -7.52
N ILE A 74 -6.73 -14.41 -6.24
CA ILE A 74 -5.46 -14.98 -5.72
C ILE A 74 -5.13 -16.29 -6.45
N ARG A 75 -6.08 -17.23 -6.56
CA ARG A 75 -5.85 -18.52 -7.23
C ARG A 75 -5.45 -18.33 -8.69
N ARG A 76 -6.12 -17.41 -9.39
CA ARG A 76 -5.78 -17.08 -10.78
C ARG A 76 -4.41 -16.45 -10.91
N CYS A 77 -4.06 -15.49 -10.06
CA CYS A 77 -2.73 -14.90 -10.05
C CYS A 77 -1.63 -15.95 -9.81
N ALA A 78 -1.81 -16.83 -8.83
CA ALA A 78 -0.87 -17.92 -8.52
C ALA A 78 -0.63 -18.85 -9.72
N LYS A 79 -1.67 -19.18 -10.48
CA LYS A 79 -1.60 -20.00 -11.69
C LYS A 79 -0.64 -19.42 -12.74
N TYR A 80 -0.49 -18.10 -12.80
CA TYR A 80 0.40 -17.41 -13.75
C TYR A 80 1.74 -16.98 -13.15
N GLY A 81 2.08 -17.48 -11.96
CA GLY A 81 3.41 -17.37 -11.37
C GLY A 81 3.57 -16.23 -10.35
N VAL A 82 2.49 -15.50 -10.04
CA VAL A 82 2.51 -14.49 -8.98
C VAL A 82 2.84 -15.12 -7.63
N LYS A 83 3.79 -14.52 -6.91
CA LYS A 83 4.28 -14.96 -5.60
C LYS A 83 3.91 -14.01 -4.47
N CYS A 84 3.70 -12.74 -4.79
CA CYS A 84 3.33 -11.73 -3.80
C CYS A 84 2.18 -10.88 -4.34
N ILE A 85 1.18 -10.64 -3.50
CA ILE A 85 0.07 -9.73 -3.79
C ILE A 85 0.06 -8.69 -2.69
N THR A 86 0.31 -7.42 -3.07
CA THR A 86 0.17 -6.31 -2.14
C THR A 86 -1.29 -5.89 -2.03
N TYR A 87 -1.66 -5.34 -0.91
CA TYR A 87 -2.96 -4.74 -0.68
C TYR A 87 -2.87 -3.73 0.47
N ASN A 88 -3.88 -2.92 0.62
CA ASN A 88 -4.05 -2.07 1.79
C ASN A 88 -5.44 -2.26 2.41
N PHE A 89 -5.61 -1.78 3.62
CA PHE A 89 -6.91 -1.80 4.33
C PHE A 89 -7.31 -0.39 4.78
N MET A 90 -6.82 0.62 4.04
CA MET A 90 -7.06 2.03 4.32
C MET A 90 -8.50 2.41 3.97
N PRO A 91 -9.28 2.97 4.91
CA PRO A 91 -10.61 3.46 4.62
C PRO A 91 -10.62 4.66 3.68
N VAL A 92 -11.52 4.67 2.72
CA VAL A 92 -11.83 5.75 1.76
C VAL A 92 -10.65 6.08 0.85
N PHE A 93 -9.55 6.56 1.41
CA PHE A 93 -8.35 6.99 0.68
C PHE A 93 -7.18 6.08 1.01
N ASP A 94 -6.62 5.40 0.01
CA ASP A 94 -5.47 4.49 0.19
C ASP A 94 -4.21 5.25 0.63
N TRP A 95 -4.04 6.47 0.13
CA TRP A 95 -2.98 7.40 0.55
C TRP A 95 -3.53 8.82 0.50
N THR A 96 -3.00 9.70 1.32
CA THR A 96 -3.47 11.08 1.37
C THR A 96 -2.34 12.05 1.06
N ARG A 97 -2.53 12.83 0.01
CA ARG A 97 -1.68 13.98 -0.36
C ARG A 97 -2.57 15.19 -0.61
N THR A 98 -2.05 16.36 -0.32
CA THR A 98 -2.74 17.62 -0.56
C THR A 98 -2.31 18.25 -1.88
N GLN A 99 -1.15 17.85 -2.40
CA GLN A 99 -0.63 18.33 -3.68
C GLN A 99 0.28 17.26 -4.28
N LEU A 100 0.23 17.07 -5.62
CA LEU A 100 1.02 16.05 -6.35
C LEU A 100 2.21 16.62 -7.13
N ASP A 101 2.30 17.94 -7.25
CA ASP A 101 3.20 18.61 -8.20
C ASP A 101 4.04 19.72 -7.55
N LYS A 102 4.35 19.61 -6.26
CA LYS A 102 5.22 20.58 -5.61
C LYS A 102 6.58 20.63 -6.31
N ALA A 103 6.94 21.77 -6.84
CA ALA A 103 8.21 21.96 -7.53
C ALA A 103 9.40 21.86 -6.55
N ALA A 104 10.41 21.08 -6.93
CA ALA A 104 11.69 20.96 -6.25
C ALA A 104 12.74 21.88 -6.92
N LYS A 105 13.86 22.10 -6.22
CA LYS A 105 14.94 23.03 -6.71
C LYS A 105 15.60 22.54 -8.00
N ASP A 106 15.57 21.25 -8.26
CA ASP A 106 16.15 20.63 -9.46
C ASP A 106 15.17 20.58 -10.65
N GLY A 107 13.98 21.16 -10.49
CA GLY A 107 12.92 21.18 -11.51
C GLY A 107 12.03 19.93 -11.51
N SER A 108 12.28 18.94 -10.65
CA SER A 108 11.38 17.83 -10.46
C SER A 108 10.16 18.25 -9.63
N THR A 109 9.14 17.37 -9.53
CA THR A 109 8.00 17.56 -8.64
C THR A 109 7.96 16.46 -7.59
N SER A 110 7.28 16.72 -6.47
CA SER A 110 7.06 15.74 -5.41
C SER A 110 5.65 15.84 -4.85
N LEU A 111 5.18 14.74 -4.30
CA LEU A 111 3.91 14.68 -3.57
C LEU A 111 4.13 15.21 -2.16
N VAL A 112 3.14 15.93 -1.64
CA VAL A 112 3.22 16.50 -0.30
C VAL A 112 1.88 16.40 0.43
N MET A 113 1.95 16.39 1.76
CA MET A 113 0.79 16.55 2.64
C MET A 113 1.05 17.69 3.60
N TYR A 114 0.28 18.76 3.48
CA TYR A 114 0.36 19.95 4.32
C TYR A 114 -0.89 20.11 5.17
N TRP A 115 -0.73 20.12 6.49
CA TRP A 115 -1.82 20.31 7.42
C TRP A 115 -2.55 21.63 7.21
N GLU A 116 -1.84 22.69 6.81
CA GLU A 116 -2.46 23.99 6.53
C GLU A 116 -3.53 23.94 5.42
N GLN A 117 -3.41 22.98 4.49
CA GLN A 117 -4.38 22.77 3.41
C GLN A 117 -5.58 21.92 3.83
N LEU A 118 -5.51 21.25 4.98
CA LEU A 118 -6.58 20.42 5.52
C LEU A 118 -7.23 21.04 6.76
N ASN A 119 -6.50 21.89 7.49
CA ASN A 119 -6.99 22.52 8.71
C ASN A 119 -8.17 23.46 8.42
N GLY A 120 -9.24 23.27 9.20
CA GLY A 120 -10.47 24.07 9.07
C GLY A 120 -11.50 23.50 8.12
N LEU A 121 -11.18 22.44 7.36
CA LEU A 121 -12.16 21.72 6.55
C LEU A 121 -13.02 20.81 7.43
N ASP A 122 -14.34 20.95 7.30
CA ASP A 122 -15.31 19.99 7.87
C ASP A 122 -15.73 19.01 6.76
N PRO A 123 -15.25 17.76 6.79
CA PRO A 123 -15.47 16.81 5.70
C PRO A 123 -16.94 16.42 5.51
N LEU A 124 -17.82 16.80 6.44
CA LEU A 124 -19.25 16.56 6.34
C LEU A 124 -20.00 17.77 5.72
N LYS A 125 -19.36 18.93 5.63
CA LYS A 125 -19.98 20.17 5.12
C LYS A 125 -19.27 20.72 3.90
N ASP A 126 -17.93 20.67 3.91
CA ASP A 126 -17.10 21.20 2.85
C ASP A 126 -16.88 20.16 1.77
N ASP A 127 -16.62 20.57 0.56
CA ASP A 127 -16.18 19.69 -0.49
C ASP A 127 -14.69 19.36 -0.30
N ILE A 128 -14.39 18.07 -0.18
CA ILE A 128 -13.03 17.59 -0.01
C ILE A 128 -12.42 17.31 -1.38
N HIS A 129 -11.38 18.06 -1.70
CA HIS A 129 -10.60 17.86 -2.92
C HIS A 129 -9.21 17.33 -2.54
N LEU A 130 -9.02 16.01 -2.70
CA LEU A 130 -7.73 15.37 -2.52
C LEU A 130 -7.23 14.89 -3.89
N PRO A 131 -6.09 15.42 -4.36
CA PRO A 131 -5.53 15.00 -5.65
C PRO A 131 -5.31 13.49 -5.69
N GLY A 132 -5.69 12.87 -6.82
CA GLY A 132 -5.67 11.42 -7.00
C GLY A 132 -6.96 10.71 -6.60
N TRP A 133 -7.87 11.36 -5.84
CA TRP A 133 -9.12 10.74 -5.35
C TRP A 133 -10.39 11.43 -5.86
N ASP A 134 -10.30 12.64 -6.39
CA ASP A 134 -11.45 13.43 -6.84
C ASP A 134 -12.32 12.73 -7.89
N ALA A 135 -11.74 11.81 -8.67
CA ALA A 135 -12.47 11.03 -9.67
C ALA A 135 -13.04 9.70 -9.15
N SER A 136 -12.68 9.28 -7.93
CA SER A 136 -13.04 7.96 -7.40
C SER A 136 -14.41 7.95 -6.72
N TYR A 137 -14.79 9.05 -6.09
CA TYR A 137 -16.02 9.19 -5.33
C TYR A 137 -16.65 10.56 -5.58
N SER A 138 -17.98 10.63 -5.62
CA SER A 138 -18.69 11.89 -5.49
C SER A 138 -18.57 12.45 -4.06
N GLN A 139 -18.76 13.76 -3.87
CA GLN A 139 -18.69 14.38 -2.54
C GLN A 139 -19.71 13.78 -1.56
N ASP A 140 -20.90 13.39 -2.04
CA ASP A 140 -21.91 12.74 -1.20
C ASP A 140 -21.48 11.33 -0.78
N GLU A 141 -20.87 10.55 -1.67
CA GLU A 141 -20.29 9.25 -1.32
C GLU A 141 -19.16 9.37 -0.29
N VAL A 142 -18.29 10.36 -0.43
CA VAL A 142 -17.23 10.64 0.57
C VAL A 142 -17.85 10.94 1.94
N ARG A 143 -18.87 11.80 2.01
CA ARG A 143 -19.56 12.13 3.27
C ARG A 143 -20.21 10.91 3.92
N GLU A 144 -20.88 10.07 3.12
CA GLU A 144 -21.50 8.85 3.64
C GLU A 144 -20.46 7.84 4.13
N LEU A 145 -19.33 7.67 3.43
CA LEU A 145 -18.24 6.81 3.87
C LEU A 145 -17.60 7.33 5.16
N ILE A 146 -17.33 8.63 5.27
CA ILE A 146 -16.77 9.22 6.50
C ILE A 146 -17.69 8.98 7.70
N LYS A 147 -19.01 9.16 7.54
CA LYS A 147 -20.00 8.85 8.59
C LYS A 147 -19.97 7.38 8.98
N ALA A 148 -19.98 6.49 7.99
CA ALA A 148 -19.94 5.06 8.21
C ALA A 148 -18.68 4.62 8.99
N TYR A 149 -17.52 5.19 8.67
CA TYR A 149 -16.29 4.91 9.41
C TYR A 149 -16.24 5.55 10.79
N ALA A 150 -16.84 6.72 10.98
CA ALA A 150 -16.98 7.31 12.30
C ALA A 150 -17.86 6.45 13.24
N GLU A 151 -18.92 5.85 12.70
CA GLU A 151 -19.77 4.90 13.43
C GLU A 151 -19.08 3.56 13.69
N LEU A 152 -18.38 3.02 12.69
CA LEU A 152 -17.63 1.76 12.82
C LEU A 152 -16.49 1.86 13.83
N GLY A 153 -15.76 2.98 13.81
CA GLY A 153 -14.59 3.22 14.63
C GLY A 153 -13.42 2.27 14.36
N GLU A 154 -12.33 2.49 15.08
CA GLU A 154 -11.11 1.69 14.93
C GLU A 154 -11.34 0.22 15.32
N ALA A 155 -12.10 -0.04 16.38
CA ALA A 155 -12.38 -1.40 16.84
C ALA A 155 -13.11 -2.24 15.78
N GLY A 156 -14.14 -1.66 15.13
CA GLY A 156 -14.84 -2.35 14.05
C GLY A 156 -13.97 -2.57 12.81
N LEU A 157 -13.07 -1.63 12.51
CA LEU A 157 -12.11 -1.80 11.41
C LEU A 157 -11.14 -2.96 11.70
N TRP A 158 -10.65 -3.10 12.95
CA TRP A 158 -9.85 -4.25 13.38
C TRP A 158 -10.61 -5.58 13.31
N GLU A 159 -11.90 -5.61 13.65
CA GLU A 159 -12.74 -6.81 13.50
C GLU A 159 -12.87 -7.21 12.02
N ASN A 160 -13.07 -6.23 11.12
CA ASN A 160 -13.26 -6.48 9.71
C ASN A 160 -11.95 -6.90 9.00
N ILE A 161 -10.79 -6.32 9.35
CA ILE A 161 -9.51 -6.84 8.84
C ILE A 161 -9.25 -8.26 9.34
N GLY A 162 -9.57 -8.55 10.60
CA GLY A 162 -9.46 -9.88 11.16
C GLY A 162 -10.36 -10.91 10.45
N TYR A 163 -11.59 -10.51 10.11
CA TYR A 163 -12.49 -11.35 9.34
C TYR A 163 -11.95 -11.63 7.92
N PHE A 164 -11.46 -10.61 7.24
CA PHE A 164 -10.84 -10.72 5.92
C PHE A 164 -9.63 -11.66 5.93
N LEU A 165 -8.68 -11.44 6.84
CA LEU A 165 -7.45 -12.24 6.92
C LEU A 165 -7.71 -13.72 7.16
N LYS A 166 -8.63 -14.06 8.07
CA LYS A 166 -9.00 -15.45 8.37
C LYS A 166 -9.59 -16.20 7.17
N LYS A 167 -10.13 -15.49 6.19
CA LYS A 167 -10.65 -16.07 4.95
C LYS A 167 -9.60 -16.13 3.84
N VAL A 168 -8.79 -15.09 3.71
CA VAL A 168 -7.89 -14.89 2.56
C VAL A 168 -6.53 -15.57 2.76
N ILE A 169 -5.97 -15.50 3.98
CA ILE A 169 -4.61 -16.04 4.22
C ILE A 169 -4.52 -17.56 4.02
N PRO A 170 -5.49 -18.39 4.44
CA PRO A 170 -5.46 -19.83 4.12
C PRO A 170 -5.41 -20.10 2.61
N VAL A 171 -6.18 -19.36 1.81
CA VAL A 171 -6.18 -19.51 0.34
C VAL A 171 -4.83 -19.10 -0.25
N ALA A 172 -4.26 -17.98 0.22
CA ALA A 172 -2.94 -17.54 -0.21
C ALA A 172 -1.86 -18.60 0.12
N GLN A 173 -1.93 -19.18 1.31
CA GLN A 173 -1.01 -20.24 1.75
C GLN A 173 -1.13 -21.50 0.88
N GLU A 174 -2.34 -21.96 0.56
CA GLU A 174 -2.59 -23.08 -0.36
C GLU A 174 -2.02 -22.80 -1.76
N CYS A 175 -2.06 -21.56 -2.20
CA CYS A 175 -1.54 -21.12 -3.50
C CYS A 175 -0.03 -20.83 -3.50
N GLY A 176 0.64 -20.84 -2.35
CA GLY A 176 2.05 -20.44 -2.22
C GLY A 176 2.28 -18.96 -2.55
N VAL A 177 1.31 -18.11 -2.20
CA VAL A 177 1.32 -16.64 -2.39
C VAL A 177 1.48 -15.94 -1.05
N ILE A 178 2.26 -14.87 -1.02
CA ILE A 178 2.38 -13.96 0.10
C ILE A 178 1.38 -12.81 -0.09
N MET A 179 0.55 -12.59 0.92
CA MET A 179 -0.31 -11.40 1.03
C MET A 179 0.44 -10.34 1.80
N ALA A 180 0.80 -9.25 1.15
CA ALA A 180 1.66 -8.21 1.70
C ALA A 180 0.87 -6.93 1.96
N LEU A 181 0.52 -6.66 3.23
CA LEU A 181 -0.23 -5.47 3.62
C LEU A 181 0.66 -4.23 3.61
N HIS A 182 0.23 -3.21 2.88
CA HIS A 182 0.82 -1.87 2.91
C HIS A 182 0.33 -1.11 4.15
N PRO A 183 1.22 -0.51 4.97
CA PRO A 183 0.81 0.31 6.12
C PRO A 183 0.03 1.54 5.70
N ASP A 184 -0.72 2.11 6.64
CA ASP A 184 -1.50 3.34 6.40
C ASP A 184 -0.60 4.50 5.95
N ASP A 185 -1.05 5.30 5.00
CA ASP A 185 -0.30 6.41 4.42
C ASP A 185 -1.13 7.72 4.38
N PRO A 186 -0.91 8.64 5.31
CA PRO A 186 0.00 8.58 6.44
C PRO A 186 -0.50 7.67 7.58
N PRO A 187 0.39 7.31 8.54
CA PRO A 187 0.08 6.37 9.62
C PRO A 187 -0.61 7.08 10.80
N TYR A 188 -1.58 7.93 10.52
CA TYR A 188 -2.41 8.62 11.50
C TYR A 188 -3.74 9.06 10.87
N PRO A 189 -4.80 9.25 11.69
CA PRO A 189 -6.12 9.65 11.18
C PRO A 189 -6.11 11.00 10.49
N ILE A 190 -6.85 11.09 9.37
CA ILE A 190 -7.19 12.35 8.69
C ILE A 190 -8.71 12.39 8.62
N PHE A 191 -9.33 13.55 8.89
CA PHE A 191 -10.78 13.73 8.95
C PHE A 191 -11.50 12.76 9.92
N GLY A 192 -10.81 12.27 10.96
CA GLY A 192 -11.37 11.31 11.90
C GLY A 192 -11.53 9.88 11.35
N ILE A 193 -11.08 9.63 10.12
CA ILE A 193 -11.11 8.28 9.52
C ILE A 193 -10.08 7.41 10.23
N PRO A 194 -10.48 6.24 10.80
CA PRO A 194 -9.57 5.39 11.55
C PRO A 194 -8.45 4.81 10.68
N ARG A 195 -7.30 4.59 11.27
CA ARG A 195 -6.14 3.91 10.68
C ARG A 195 -5.72 2.78 11.60
N VAL A 196 -5.26 1.66 11.06
CA VAL A 196 -4.98 0.45 11.85
C VAL A 196 -3.53 -0.03 11.77
N VAL A 197 -2.84 0.13 10.65
CA VAL A 197 -1.45 -0.35 10.50
C VAL A 197 -0.50 0.85 10.49
N THR A 198 -0.23 1.40 11.68
CA THR A 198 0.39 2.72 11.85
C THR A 198 1.72 2.71 12.61
N CYS A 199 1.98 1.67 13.41
CA CYS A 199 3.15 1.57 14.29
C CYS A 199 3.50 0.10 14.57
N GLU A 200 4.59 -0.13 15.27
CA GLU A 200 5.07 -1.47 15.62
C GLU A 200 4.01 -2.32 16.31
N GLU A 201 3.37 -1.80 17.36
CA GLU A 201 2.33 -2.53 18.11
C GLU A 201 1.17 -2.98 17.20
N ASN A 202 0.74 -2.10 16.31
CA ASN A 202 -0.34 -2.39 15.37
C ASN A 202 0.08 -3.39 14.28
N ILE A 203 1.33 -3.35 13.84
CA ILE A 203 1.89 -4.34 12.92
C ILE A 203 1.96 -5.71 13.61
N ASP A 204 2.44 -5.78 14.84
CA ASP A 204 2.46 -7.03 15.62
C ASP A 204 1.06 -7.60 15.80
N ARG A 205 0.10 -6.76 16.15
CA ARG A 205 -1.32 -7.13 16.24
C ARG A 205 -1.86 -7.69 14.93
N TYR A 206 -1.58 -7.01 13.81
CA TYR A 206 -1.98 -7.46 12.48
C TYR A 206 -1.40 -8.84 12.14
N LEU A 207 -0.11 -9.04 12.33
CA LEU A 207 0.58 -10.30 12.03
C LEU A 207 0.09 -11.45 12.91
N ALA A 208 -0.31 -11.17 14.15
CA ALA A 208 -0.84 -12.14 15.11
C ALA A 208 -2.27 -12.61 14.80
N ILE A 209 -3.06 -11.90 13.98
CA ILE A 209 -4.42 -12.29 13.62
C ILE A 209 -4.44 -13.65 12.92
N VAL A 210 -3.51 -13.85 11.98
CA VAL A 210 -3.24 -15.14 11.34
C VAL A 210 -1.73 -15.29 11.24
N ASP A 211 -1.13 -16.05 12.16
CA ASP A 211 0.30 -16.29 12.16
C ASP A 211 0.67 -17.29 11.07
N SER A 212 1.00 -16.76 9.90
CA SER A 212 1.34 -17.52 8.71
C SER A 212 2.41 -16.77 7.91
N PRO A 213 3.38 -17.46 7.29
CA PRO A 213 4.34 -16.82 6.38
C PRO A 213 3.66 -16.19 5.15
N SER A 214 2.44 -16.60 4.83
CA SER A 214 1.63 -15.96 3.77
C SER A 214 0.96 -14.66 4.21
N ASN A 215 1.00 -14.29 5.51
CA ASN A 215 0.53 -13.02 6.05
C ASN A 215 1.75 -12.14 6.35
N ALA A 216 2.07 -11.19 5.50
CA ALA A 216 3.29 -10.39 5.57
C ALA A 216 3.02 -8.90 5.30
N LEU A 217 4.08 -8.12 5.26
CA LEU A 217 4.05 -6.68 5.04
C LEU A 217 4.56 -6.32 3.63
N CYS A 218 3.89 -5.40 2.99
CA CYS A 218 4.50 -4.49 2.04
C CYS A 218 5.08 -3.32 2.85
N LEU A 219 6.27 -3.49 3.44
CA LEU A 219 6.81 -2.49 4.34
C LEU A 219 7.21 -1.23 3.57
N CYS A 220 6.48 -0.14 3.79
CA CYS A 220 6.76 1.15 3.18
C CYS A 220 7.45 2.07 4.18
N THR A 221 8.74 2.34 3.95
CA THR A 221 9.54 3.20 4.83
C THR A 221 9.00 4.63 4.87
N GLY A 222 8.51 5.14 3.74
CA GLY A 222 7.96 6.49 3.68
C GLY A 222 6.64 6.62 4.43
N SER A 223 5.72 5.66 4.30
CA SER A 223 4.44 5.71 5.01
C SER A 223 4.65 5.66 6.53
N LEU A 224 5.34 4.64 7.03
CA LEU A 224 5.66 4.57 8.46
C LEU A 224 6.52 5.74 8.94
N GLY A 225 7.43 6.20 8.08
CA GLY A 225 8.32 7.32 8.36
C GLY A 225 7.65 8.70 8.40
N CYS A 226 6.38 8.84 8.02
CA CYS A 226 5.62 10.07 8.22
C CYS A 226 5.29 10.31 9.71
N SER A 227 5.44 9.31 10.57
CA SER A 227 5.30 9.44 12.02
C SER A 227 6.68 9.44 12.69
N ARG A 228 6.97 10.50 13.48
CA ARG A 228 8.21 10.59 14.27
C ARG A 228 8.28 9.55 15.40
N GLY A 229 7.15 8.90 15.73
CA GLY A 229 7.10 7.84 16.74
C GLY A 229 7.60 6.48 16.23
N ASN A 230 7.80 6.33 14.93
CA ASN A 230 8.26 5.09 14.32
C ASN A 230 9.79 5.11 14.10
N ASP A 231 10.50 4.16 14.69
CA ASP A 231 11.90 3.87 14.36
C ASP A 231 11.94 2.94 13.12
N VAL A 232 11.94 3.54 11.94
CA VAL A 232 11.83 2.79 10.69
C VAL A 232 12.98 1.80 10.47
N PRO A 233 14.26 2.13 10.73
CA PRO A 233 15.34 1.15 10.69
C PRO A 233 15.11 -0.08 11.58
N GLU A 234 14.62 0.12 12.81
CA GLU A 234 14.34 -0.99 13.72
C GLU A 234 13.11 -1.81 13.28
N LEU A 235 12.07 -1.17 12.75
CA LEU A 235 10.94 -1.88 12.15
C LEU A 235 11.40 -2.78 11.00
N VAL A 236 12.24 -2.26 10.12
CA VAL A 236 12.82 -3.03 9.00
C VAL A 236 13.64 -4.20 9.54
N ARG A 237 14.53 -3.98 10.52
CA ARG A 237 15.35 -5.03 11.12
C ARG A 237 14.49 -6.12 11.75
N LYS A 238 13.48 -5.75 12.53
CA LYS A 238 12.58 -6.68 13.21
C LYS A 238 11.82 -7.54 12.20
N TYR A 239 11.06 -6.95 11.31
CA TYR A 239 10.18 -7.72 10.42
C TYR A 239 10.91 -8.44 9.29
N SER A 240 12.08 -7.95 8.88
CA SER A 240 12.97 -8.68 7.97
C SER A 240 13.56 -9.93 8.65
N SER A 241 14.06 -9.80 9.89
CA SER A 241 14.54 -10.96 10.66
C SER A 241 13.47 -12.02 10.91
N MET A 242 12.22 -11.61 11.00
CA MET A 242 11.07 -12.52 11.14
C MET A 242 10.61 -13.12 9.80
N HIS A 243 11.21 -12.76 8.67
CA HIS A 243 10.76 -13.09 7.30
C HIS A 243 9.29 -12.71 7.05
N ARG A 244 8.89 -11.52 7.58
CA ARG A 244 7.51 -11.03 7.45
C ARG A 244 7.41 -9.80 6.53
N ILE A 245 8.44 -9.50 5.74
CA ILE A 245 8.38 -8.53 4.65
C ILE A 245 8.30 -9.29 3.34
N GLY A 246 7.12 -9.30 2.72
CA GLY A 246 6.89 -9.92 1.42
C GLY A 246 7.23 -9.00 0.25
N PHE A 247 7.15 -7.69 0.47
CA PHE A 247 7.47 -6.66 -0.51
C PHE A 247 7.95 -5.41 0.20
N MET A 248 8.86 -4.64 -0.42
CA MET A 248 9.48 -3.48 0.20
C MET A 248 9.31 -2.24 -0.64
N HIS A 249 8.78 -1.16 -0.06
CA HIS A 249 8.81 0.18 -0.61
C HIS A 249 9.89 1.01 0.07
N LEU A 250 11.00 1.24 -0.62
CA LEU A 250 12.04 2.15 -0.16
C LEU A 250 11.71 3.57 -0.61
N ARG A 251 11.22 4.37 0.31
CA ARG A 251 10.82 5.76 0.09
C ARG A 251 11.31 6.62 1.25
N ASN A 252 11.86 7.80 0.95
CA ASN A 252 12.24 8.78 1.95
C ASN A 252 11.22 9.92 1.99
N VAL A 253 10.98 10.47 3.16
CA VAL A 253 10.09 11.62 3.39
C VAL A 253 10.79 12.66 4.23
N LYS A 254 10.46 13.92 4.03
CA LYS A 254 10.90 15.04 4.86
C LYS A 254 9.74 15.52 5.71
N ILE A 255 9.83 15.28 7.02
CA ILE A 255 8.82 15.72 7.99
C ILE A 255 9.10 17.16 8.39
N LEU A 256 8.11 18.04 8.28
CA LEU A 256 8.18 19.44 8.70
C LEU A 256 7.85 19.59 10.20
N SER A 257 8.06 20.81 10.73
CA SER A 257 7.88 21.09 12.17
C SER A 257 6.46 20.88 12.67
N ASP A 258 5.46 21.14 11.82
CA ASP A 258 4.02 20.98 12.09
C ASP A 258 3.50 19.55 11.87
N GLY A 259 4.35 18.61 11.46
CA GLY A 259 3.98 17.24 11.13
C GLY A 259 3.52 17.02 9.68
N SER A 260 3.46 18.09 8.87
CA SER A 260 3.35 17.97 7.41
C SER A 260 4.55 17.24 6.86
N PHE A 261 4.43 16.65 5.66
CA PHE A 261 5.55 15.98 5.03
C PHE A 261 5.60 16.17 3.52
N GLU A 262 6.81 16.02 2.99
CA GLU A 262 7.12 16.05 1.57
C GLU A 262 7.82 14.76 1.19
N GLU A 263 7.48 14.16 0.05
CA GLU A 263 8.31 13.09 -0.50
C GLU A 263 9.65 13.67 -0.95
N SER A 264 10.72 12.95 -0.66
CA SER A 264 12.08 13.43 -0.88
C SER A 264 12.95 12.41 -1.59
N GLY A 265 14.11 12.83 -2.05
CA GLY A 265 15.09 11.92 -2.65
C GLY A 265 15.58 10.86 -1.65
N HIS A 266 16.12 9.75 -2.18
CA HIS A 266 16.47 8.58 -1.37
C HIS A 266 17.70 8.77 -0.44
N LEU A 267 18.50 9.81 -0.64
CA LEU A 267 19.64 10.05 0.23
C LEU A 267 19.16 10.52 1.63
N SER A 268 19.74 9.99 2.70
CA SER A 268 19.37 10.36 4.09
C SER A 268 19.37 11.87 4.33
N ARG A 269 20.29 12.62 3.69
CA ARG A 269 20.38 14.09 3.81
C ARG A 269 19.22 14.86 3.15
N GLU A 270 18.43 14.23 2.30
CA GLU A 270 17.33 14.87 1.56
C GLU A 270 15.99 14.76 2.28
N GLY A 271 15.87 13.82 3.21
CA GLY A 271 14.68 13.57 3.99
C GLY A 271 14.92 13.49 5.48
N SER A 272 13.98 12.88 6.18
CA SER A 272 14.01 12.67 7.63
C SER A 272 14.40 11.27 8.04
N LEU A 273 14.45 10.31 7.08
CA LEU A 273 14.80 8.92 7.37
C LEU A 273 16.29 8.67 7.13
N ASP A 274 16.91 7.87 8.01
CA ASP A 274 18.24 7.35 7.78
C ASP A 274 18.19 6.16 6.81
N MET A 275 18.24 6.46 5.52
CA MET A 275 18.20 5.45 4.46
C MET A 275 19.40 4.50 4.51
N ASN A 276 20.55 4.96 5.06
CA ASN A 276 21.73 4.10 5.19
C ASN A 276 21.49 3.02 6.25
N GLU A 277 20.93 3.37 7.42
CA GLU A 277 20.60 2.39 8.47
C GLU A 277 19.45 1.45 8.01
N ILE A 278 18.50 1.93 7.21
CA ILE A 278 17.47 1.09 6.60
C ILE A 278 18.08 0.04 5.67
N ILE A 279 18.96 0.44 4.75
CA ILE A 279 19.64 -0.49 3.84
C ILE A 279 20.54 -1.46 4.61
N LYS A 280 21.25 -0.97 5.63
CA LYS A 280 22.07 -1.80 6.49
C LYS A 280 21.23 -2.87 7.22
N ALA A 281 20.06 -2.49 7.75
CA ALA A 281 19.12 -3.43 8.37
C ALA A 281 18.69 -4.54 7.40
N LEU A 282 18.38 -4.21 6.15
CA LEU A 282 18.04 -5.20 5.12
C LEU A 282 19.21 -6.16 4.82
N VAL A 283 20.44 -5.63 4.70
CA VAL A 283 21.64 -6.44 4.43
C VAL A 283 21.97 -7.36 5.61
N GLU A 284 21.94 -6.84 6.83
CA GLU A 284 22.23 -7.59 8.06
C GLU A 284 21.25 -8.73 8.32
N THR A 285 20.00 -8.55 7.91
CA THR A 285 18.94 -9.56 8.06
C THR A 285 18.80 -10.51 6.87
N GLY A 286 19.62 -10.34 5.84
CA GLY A 286 19.61 -11.21 4.64
C GLY A 286 18.32 -11.08 3.84
N PHE A 287 17.74 -9.87 3.76
CA PHE A 287 16.52 -9.62 3.00
C PHE A 287 16.71 -10.00 1.52
N ASP A 288 15.86 -10.89 1.02
CA ASP A 288 15.91 -11.43 -0.35
C ASP A 288 14.59 -11.30 -1.14
N ALA A 289 13.58 -10.69 -0.53
CA ALA A 289 12.31 -10.43 -1.21
C ALA A 289 12.39 -9.29 -2.22
N VAL A 290 11.34 -9.12 -3.02
CA VAL A 290 11.28 -8.07 -4.04
C VAL A 290 11.20 -6.69 -3.39
N SER A 291 12.00 -5.77 -3.88
CA SER A 291 12.00 -4.36 -3.45
C SER A 291 11.66 -3.44 -4.62
N TYR A 292 10.82 -2.46 -4.35
CA TYR A 292 10.50 -1.36 -5.24
C TYR A 292 10.90 -0.03 -4.60
N THR A 293 11.61 0.80 -5.35
CA THR A 293 11.96 2.16 -4.91
C THR A 293 10.98 3.14 -5.55
N HIS A 294 10.19 3.83 -4.73
CA HIS A 294 9.43 4.99 -5.20
C HIS A 294 10.39 6.13 -5.50
N LEU A 295 10.55 6.42 -6.77
CA LEU A 295 11.16 7.65 -7.22
C LEU A 295 10.13 8.78 -7.18
N ARG A 296 10.57 10.03 -7.34
CA ARG A 296 9.69 11.20 -7.35
C ARG A 296 8.58 11.05 -8.39
N ALA A 297 7.41 11.61 -8.13
CA ALA A 297 6.13 11.34 -8.79
C ALA A 297 6.11 11.32 -10.33
N HIS A 298 6.95 12.11 -11.00
CA HIS A 298 6.95 12.17 -12.46
C HIS A 298 7.59 10.95 -13.18
N GLU A 299 8.16 10.02 -12.42
CA GLU A 299 8.76 8.80 -12.98
C GLU A 299 7.82 7.60 -12.96
N THR A 300 6.66 7.73 -12.32
CA THR A 300 5.68 6.64 -12.15
C THR A 300 4.49 6.71 -13.11
N VAL A 301 4.31 7.80 -13.84
CA VAL A 301 3.28 7.90 -14.86
C VAL A 301 3.86 7.46 -16.21
N LEU A 302 4.02 6.16 -16.36
CA LEU A 302 3.95 5.56 -17.69
C LEU A 302 2.47 5.26 -17.91
N ASP A 303 1.77 6.18 -18.55
CA ASP A 303 0.53 5.88 -19.25
C ASP A 303 0.84 4.75 -20.24
N LEU A 304 0.39 3.54 -19.91
CA LEU A 304 0.36 2.40 -20.82
C LEU A 304 -0.94 2.38 -21.58
#